data_3d273f2d30ec535ebb9133a352594a90
#
_entry.id   3d273f2d30ec535ebb9133a352594a90
#
_cell.length_a   1.000
_cell.length_b   1.000
_cell.length_c   1.000
_cell.angle_alpha   90.00
_cell.angle_beta   90.00
_cell.angle_gamma   90.00
#
_symmetry.space_group_name_H-M   'P 1'
#
loop_
_entity.id
_entity.type
_entity.pdbx_description
1 polymer ?
#
loop_
_entity_poly.entity_id
_entity_poly.type
_entity_poly.pdbx_seq_one_letter_code
_entity_poly.pdbx_strand_id
1 'polypeptide(L)'
;HPALLLVDTISGLAGADYRHDEWGVDVSISGSQKGLMLPPGISFNALSPKAIEASKQSRLPKSFWAWDEMIEMNKTGYFPYTPSTNLLYGLSEACDMILAEGLPNVFARHQRWAAGVRAAVTAWGLPIQCADPQVYSPILTGVMTPEGVDADAVRQVIYQRFDCSLGTGLGKVKGRMFRMGHLGDSNDLTLVAMVAGCEMGLKLAGVKLAGSGVQAIMDHFSAHAAGLK
;
A
#
# COMPACT_ATOMS: atom_id res chain seq x y z
N HIS A 1 -2.52 -4.13 29.13
CA HIS A 1 -3.42 -2.98 29.27
C HIS A 1 -4.85 -3.37 28.87
N PRO A 2 -5.91 -2.89 29.54
CA PRO A 2 -7.29 -3.28 29.26
C PRO A 2 -7.83 -2.70 27.93
N ALA A 3 -7.23 -1.65 27.38
CA ALA A 3 -7.65 -1.06 26.11
C ALA A 3 -7.53 -2.07 24.95
N LEU A 4 -8.36 -1.87 23.94
CA LEU A 4 -8.23 -2.60 22.67
C LEU A 4 -7.09 -2.01 21.84
N LEU A 5 -6.33 -2.88 21.16
CA LEU A 5 -5.37 -2.48 20.13
C LEU A 5 -6.04 -2.65 18.76
N LEU A 6 -6.30 -1.52 18.09
CA LEU A 6 -6.84 -1.48 16.74
C LEU A 6 -5.73 -1.07 15.77
N VAL A 7 -5.54 -1.84 14.70
CA VAL A 7 -4.51 -1.60 13.69
C VAL A 7 -5.14 -1.45 12.31
N ASP A 8 -4.85 -0.32 11.66
CA ASP A 8 -5.14 -0.11 10.25
C ASP A 8 -4.08 -0.82 9.42
N THR A 9 -4.48 -1.88 8.74
CA THR A 9 -3.64 -2.67 7.83
C THR A 9 -4.02 -2.48 6.37
N ILE A 10 -4.85 -1.47 6.05
CA ILE A 10 -5.38 -1.28 4.69
C ILE A 10 -4.28 -1.28 3.65
N SER A 11 -3.18 -0.61 3.91
CA SER A 11 -2.07 -0.57 2.97
C SER A 11 -1.04 -1.69 3.17
N GLY A 12 -0.89 -2.22 4.39
CA GLY A 12 0.17 -3.16 4.76
C GLY A 12 -0.16 -4.63 4.50
N LEU A 13 -1.44 -5.01 4.56
CA LEU A 13 -1.86 -6.40 4.39
C LEU A 13 -1.42 -6.95 3.02
N ALA A 14 -0.85 -8.15 3.02
CA ALA A 14 -0.26 -8.82 1.85
C ALA A 14 0.94 -8.08 1.20
N GLY A 15 1.46 -7.01 1.80
CA GLY A 15 2.67 -6.34 1.34
C GLY A 15 3.76 -6.25 2.42
N ALA A 16 3.36 -6.35 3.68
CA ALA A 16 4.24 -6.37 4.84
C ALA A 16 3.96 -7.60 5.70
N ASP A 17 4.97 -8.12 6.41
CA ASP A 17 4.76 -9.15 7.41
C ASP A 17 3.92 -8.58 8.57
N TYR A 18 2.69 -9.05 8.67
CA TYR A 18 1.73 -8.62 9.67
C TYR A 18 1.06 -9.85 10.31
N ARG A 19 1.09 -9.92 11.65
CA ARG A 19 0.70 -11.12 12.39
C ARG A 19 -0.29 -10.76 13.50
N HIS A 20 -1.58 -10.74 13.16
CA HIS A 20 -2.69 -10.33 14.03
C HIS A 20 -2.67 -11.06 15.39
N ASP A 21 -2.70 -12.39 15.35
CA ASP A 21 -2.83 -13.21 16.57
C ASP A 21 -1.54 -13.21 17.38
N GLU A 22 -0.38 -13.38 16.72
CA GLU A 22 0.93 -13.44 17.37
C GLU A 22 1.27 -12.14 18.11
N TRP A 23 0.85 -11.00 17.56
CA TRP A 23 1.09 -9.69 18.18
C TRP A 23 0.00 -9.24 19.15
N GLY A 24 -1.04 -10.07 19.34
CA GLY A 24 -2.15 -9.80 20.25
C GLY A 24 -2.97 -8.58 19.85
N VAL A 25 -3.15 -8.37 18.55
CA VAL A 25 -4.00 -7.30 18.03
C VAL A 25 -5.46 -7.65 18.25
N ASP A 26 -6.25 -6.68 18.70
CA ASP A 26 -7.66 -6.90 18.97
C ASP A 26 -8.55 -6.70 17.74
N VAL A 27 -8.21 -5.71 16.90
CA VAL A 27 -8.94 -5.42 15.66
C VAL A 27 -7.95 -5.05 14.56
N SER A 28 -7.98 -5.78 13.45
CA SER A 28 -7.31 -5.37 12.22
C SER A 28 -8.33 -4.98 11.17
N ILE A 29 -8.10 -3.83 10.54
CA ILE A 29 -8.95 -3.32 9.47
C ILE A 29 -8.14 -3.29 8.18
N SER A 30 -8.66 -3.90 7.11
CA SER A 30 -8.04 -3.86 5.79
C SER A 30 -9.05 -3.59 4.68
N GLY A 31 -8.54 -3.42 3.46
CA GLY A 31 -9.34 -3.15 2.27
C GLY A 31 -8.82 -3.89 1.04
N SER A 32 -9.69 -4.06 0.07
CA SER A 32 -9.43 -4.87 -1.13
C SER A 32 -8.42 -4.26 -2.11
N GLN A 33 -8.31 -2.92 -2.19
CA GLN A 33 -7.63 -2.20 -3.29
C GLN A 33 -6.13 -1.94 -3.07
N LYS A 34 -5.48 -2.69 -2.19
CA LYS A 34 -4.05 -2.54 -1.87
C LYS A 34 -3.31 -3.85 -2.16
N GLY A 35 -2.66 -4.44 -1.18
CA GLY A 35 -1.92 -5.70 -1.35
C GLY A 35 -2.76 -6.87 -1.85
N LEU A 36 -4.08 -6.81 -1.69
CA LEU A 36 -5.01 -7.83 -2.24
C LEU A 36 -5.38 -7.62 -3.72
N MET A 37 -4.81 -6.63 -4.40
CA MET A 37 -4.84 -6.49 -5.87
C MET A 37 -6.23 -6.30 -6.50
N LEU A 38 -7.25 -5.95 -5.74
CA LEU A 38 -8.63 -5.78 -6.17
C LEU A 38 -9.01 -4.31 -6.36
N PRO A 39 -10.09 -4.01 -7.07
CA PRO A 39 -10.74 -2.70 -6.96
C PRO A 39 -11.22 -2.42 -5.52
N PRO A 40 -11.39 -1.12 -5.15
CA PRO A 40 -12.00 -0.78 -3.87
C PRO A 40 -13.46 -1.25 -3.80
N GLY A 41 -13.91 -1.70 -2.61
CA GLY A 41 -15.31 -2.08 -2.40
C GLY A 41 -15.54 -3.15 -1.33
N ILE A 42 -14.49 -3.80 -0.81
CA ILE A 42 -14.59 -4.71 0.34
C ILE A 42 -13.68 -4.21 1.45
N SER A 43 -14.19 -4.23 2.69
CA SER A 43 -13.36 -4.10 3.89
C SER A 43 -13.31 -5.43 4.64
N PHE A 44 -12.18 -5.68 5.29
CA PHE A 44 -11.94 -6.86 6.09
C PHE A 44 -11.74 -6.43 7.55
N ASN A 45 -12.34 -7.18 8.47
CA ASN A 45 -12.17 -6.98 9.89
C ASN A 45 -11.78 -8.30 10.54
N ALA A 46 -10.56 -8.40 11.06
CA ALA A 46 -10.15 -9.51 11.91
C ALA A 46 -10.31 -9.08 13.36
N LEU A 47 -10.95 -9.93 14.17
CA LEU A 47 -11.40 -9.59 15.52
C LEU A 47 -10.90 -10.61 16.52
N SER A 48 -10.28 -10.15 17.62
CA SER A 48 -9.99 -11.00 18.77
C SER A 48 -11.26 -11.33 19.57
N PRO A 49 -11.29 -12.42 20.37
CA PRO A 49 -12.38 -12.69 21.29
C PRO A 49 -12.65 -11.50 22.25
N LYS A 50 -11.60 -10.81 22.69
CA LYS A 50 -11.70 -9.61 23.53
C LYS A 50 -12.44 -8.47 22.83
N ALA A 51 -12.16 -8.24 21.53
CA ALA A 51 -12.85 -7.21 20.74
C ALA A 51 -14.34 -7.56 20.53
N ILE A 52 -14.65 -8.83 20.27
CA ILE A 52 -16.03 -9.32 20.12
C ILE A 52 -16.80 -9.10 21.43
N GLU A 53 -16.23 -9.46 22.57
CA GLU A 53 -16.89 -9.25 23.88
C GLU A 53 -17.09 -7.75 24.18
N ALA A 54 -16.08 -6.93 23.91
CA ALA A 54 -16.18 -5.48 24.10
C ALA A 54 -17.26 -4.86 23.19
N SER A 55 -17.46 -5.37 21.97
CA SER A 55 -18.46 -4.87 21.04
C SER A 55 -19.91 -5.01 21.55
N LYS A 56 -20.18 -6.04 22.37
CA LYS A 56 -21.49 -6.27 23.00
C LYS A 56 -21.87 -5.15 23.98
N GLN A 57 -20.88 -4.47 24.55
CA GLN A 57 -21.07 -3.36 25.47
C GLN A 57 -21.25 -2.01 24.75
N SER A 58 -21.07 -1.98 23.45
CA SER A 58 -21.20 -0.75 22.66
C SER A 58 -22.67 -0.31 22.57
N ARG A 59 -22.92 0.97 22.89
CA ARG A 59 -24.26 1.58 22.88
C ARG A 59 -24.56 2.44 21.65
N LEU A 60 -23.53 2.67 20.79
CA LEU A 60 -23.74 3.45 19.57
C LEU A 60 -24.54 2.61 18.56
N PRO A 61 -25.50 3.22 17.85
CA PRO A 61 -26.18 2.56 16.74
C PRO A 61 -25.15 2.12 15.68
N LYS A 62 -25.22 0.88 15.24
CA LYS A 62 -24.25 0.27 14.31
C LYS A 62 -24.89 -0.18 13.00
N SER A 63 -26.06 -0.85 13.07
CA SER A 63 -26.78 -1.40 11.91
C SER A 63 -25.81 -2.11 10.94
N PHE A 64 -25.62 -1.59 9.73
CA PHE A 64 -24.74 -2.15 8.70
C PHE A 64 -23.31 -2.51 9.19
N TRP A 65 -22.80 -1.84 10.21
CA TRP A 65 -21.45 -2.10 10.80
C TRP A 65 -21.48 -3.02 12.02
N ALA A 66 -22.60 -3.69 12.30
CA ALA A 66 -22.71 -4.61 13.42
C ALA A 66 -21.97 -5.91 13.11
N TRP A 67 -20.94 -6.23 13.89
CA TRP A 67 -20.15 -7.46 13.70
C TRP A 67 -20.91 -8.73 14.09
N ASP A 68 -21.81 -8.65 15.07
CA ASP A 68 -22.62 -9.77 15.52
C ASP A 68 -23.50 -10.33 14.40
N GLU A 69 -24.18 -9.50 13.65
CA GLU A 69 -24.97 -9.92 12.49
C GLU A 69 -24.09 -10.53 11.38
N MET A 70 -22.93 -9.92 11.10
CA MET A 70 -21.98 -10.42 10.11
C MET A 70 -21.42 -11.79 10.52
N ILE A 71 -20.98 -11.95 11.76
CA ILE A 71 -20.43 -13.20 12.28
C ILE A 71 -21.47 -14.31 12.22
N GLU A 72 -22.73 -14.02 12.59
CA GLU A 72 -23.80 -15.02 12.57
C GLU A 72 -24.12 -15.47 11.16
N MET A 73 -24.29 -14.54 10.21
CA MET A 73 -24.59 -14.87 8.82
C MET A 73 -23.43 -15.58 8.12
N ASN A 74 -22.17 -15.17 8.40
CA ASN A 74 -21.00 -15.82 7.79
C ASN A 74 -20.85 -17.28 8.19
N LYS A 75 -21.37 -17.73 9.32
CA LYS A 75 -21.40 -19.17 9.69
C LYS A 75 -22.13 -20.03 8.70
N THR A 76 -23.10 -19.47 8.00
CA THR A 76 -23.92 -20.14 6.99
C THR A 76 -23.42 -19.89 5.56
N GLY A 77 -22.32 -19.14 5.38
CA GLY A 77 -21.80 -18.74 4.09
C GLY A 77 -22.53 -17.54 3.45
N TYR A 78 -23.37 -16.84 4.23
CA TYR A 78 -24.12 -15.69 3.77
C TYR A 78 -23.67 -14.38 4.44
N PHE A 79 -24.23 -13.28 3.97
CA PHE A 79 -23.99 -11.93 4.48
C PHE A 79 -25.32 -11.30 4.90
N PRO A 80 -25.35 -10.41 5.92
CA PRO A 80 -26.59 -9.76 6.35
C PRO A 80 -27.14 -8.78 5.30
N TYR A 81 -26.28 -8.31 4.39
CA TYR A 81 -26.62 -7.41 3.27
C TYR A 81 -25.99 -7.95 1.99
N THR A 82 -26.57 -7.58 0.83
CA THR A 82 -26.08 -8.03 -0.48
C THR A 82 -24.60 -7.72 -0.66
N PRO A 83 -23.73 -8.72 -0.79
CA PRO A 83 -22.31 -8.50 -0.98
C PRO A 83 -21.97 -8.16 -2.42
N SER A 84 -20.81 -7.56 -2.64
CA SER A 84 -20.24 -7.40 -3.98
C SER A 84 -19.65 -8.74 -4.48
N THR A 85 -20.50 -9.57 -5.10
CA THR A 85 -20.13 -10.92 -5.52
C THR A 85 -18.94 -10.94 -6.48
N ASN A 86 -18.88 -9.98 -7.43
CA ASN A 86 -17.75 -9.89 -8.37
C ASN A 86 -16.42 -9.66 -7.63
N LEU A 87 -16.40 -8.85 -6.58
CA LEU A 87 -15.20 -8.64 -5.77
C LEU A 87 -14.86 -9.86 -4.91
N LEU A 88 -15.85 -10.66 -4.49
CA LEU A 88 -15.60 -11.90 -3.77
C LEU A 88 -14.93 -12.96 -4.67
N TYR A 89 -15.34 -13.07 -5.93
CA TYR A 89 -14.64 -13.92 -6.92
C TYR A 89 -13.21 -13.43 -7.15
N GLY A 90 -13.02 -12.13 -7.33
CA GLY A 90 -11.68 -11.54 -7.44
C GLY A 90 -10.83 -11.76 -6.19
N LEU A 91 -11.45 -11.72 -4.99
CA LEU A 91 -10.75 -12.01 -3.74
C LEU A 91 -10.26 -13.45 -3.66
N SER A 92 -11.06 -14.40 -4.12
CA SER A 92 -10.64 -15.81 -4.21
C SER A 92 -9.40 -15.94 -5.06
N GLU A 93 -9.40 -15.39 -6.27
CA GLU A 93 -8.25 -15.39 -7.18
C GLU A 93 -7.02 -14.71 -6.56
N ALA A 94 -7.20 -13.52 -5.95
CA ALA A 94 -6.11 -12.82 -5.30
C ALA A 94 -5.48 -13.63 -4.15
N CYS A 95 -6.29 -14.33 -3.37
CA CYS A 95 -5.81 -15.22 -2.32
C CYS A 95 -5.02 -16.39 -2.91
N ASP A 96 -5.53 -17.01 -3.98
CA ASP A 96 -4.86 -18.12 -4.64
C ASP A 96 -3.50 -17.70 -5.21
N MET A 97 -3.41 -16.52 -5.85
CA MET A 97 -2.15 -15.95 -6.34
C MET A 97 -1.14 -15.72 -5.20
N ILE A 98 -1.56 -15.08 -4.11
CA ILE A 98 -0.71 -14.78 -2.96
C ILE A 98 -0.22 -16.06 -2.27
N LEU A 99 -1.10 -17.05 -2.11
CA LEU A 99 -0.77 -18.32 -1.48
C LEU A 99 0.14 -19.18 -2.38
N ALA A 100 -0.05 -19.14 -3.69
CA ALA A 100 0.80 -19.83 -4.65
C ALA A 100 2.23 -19.25 -4.66
N GLU A 101 2.38 -17.93 -4.57
CA GLU A 101 3.69 -17.27 -4.43
C GLU A 101 4.31 -17.55 -3.05
N GLY A 102 3.49 -17.63 -2.01
CA GLY A 102 3.88 -17.77 -0.61
C GLY A 102 4.21 -16.43 0.05
N LEU A 103 3.63 -16.18 1.23
CA LEU A 103 3.76 -14.89 1.93
C LEU A 103 5.21 -14.41 2.12
N PRO A 104 6.20 -15.24 2.49
CA PRO A 104 7.59 -14.80 2.57
C PRO A 104 8.13 -14.24 1.26
N ASN A 105 7.78 -14.84 0.12
CA ASN A 105 8.19 -14.37 -1.20
C ASN A 105 7.47 -13.07 -1.58
N VAL A 106 6.19 -12.96 -1.28
CA VAL A 106 5.41 -11.72 -1.46
C VAL A 106 6.05 -10.57 -0.69
N PHE A 107 6.42 -10.77 0.57
CA PHE A 107 7.09 -9.74 1.39
C PHE A 107 8.48 -9.38 0.84
N ALA A 108 9.28 -10.37 0.46
CA ALA A 108 10.60 -10.15 -0.12
C ALA A 108 10.53 -9.36 -1.44
N ARG A 109 9.55 -9.68 -2.30
CA ARG A 109 9.29 -8.97 -3.55
C ARG A 109 8.95 -7.50 -3.30
N HIS A 110 8.05 -7.20 -2.35
CA HIS A 110 7.70 -5.83 -2.00
C HIS A 110 8.89 -5.05 -1.41
N GLN A 111 9.71 -5.67 -0.55
CA GLN A 111 10.92 -5.07 -0.02
C GLN A 111 11.93 -4.71 -1.13
N ARG A 112 12.12 -5.61 -2.09
CA ARG A 112 13.00 -5.40 -3.24
C ARG A 112 12.51 -4.25 -4.12
N TRP A 113 11.22 -4.19 -4.42
CA TRP A 113 10.62 -3.09 -5.18
C TRP A 113 10.77 -1.75 -4.47
N ALA A 114 10.46 -1.73 -3.18
CA ALA A 114 10.62 -0.55 -2.35
C ALA A 114 12.07 -0.04 -2.34
N ALA A 115 13.05 -0.95 -2.24
CA ALA A 115 14.46 -0.59 -2.28
C ALA A 115 14.86 0.01 -3.64
N GLY A 116 14.38 -0.55 -4.75
CA GLY A 116 14.62 -0.02 -6.08
C GLY A 116 14.03 1.38 -6.29
N VAL A 117 12.78 1.60 -5.86
CA VAL A 117 12.14 2.93 -5.93
C VAL A 117 12.88 3.94 -5.06
N ARG A 118 13.30 3.56 -3.85
CA ARG A 118 14.08 4.44 -2.97
C ARG A 118 15.46 4.75 -3.55
N ALA A 119 16.12 3.79 -4.21
CA ALA A 119 17.37 4.04 -4.92
C ALA A 119 17.20 5.11 -6.00
N ALA A 120 16.08 5.07 -6.75
CA ALA A 120 15.76 6.12 -7.73
C ALA A 120 15.58 7.49 -7.07
N VAL A 121 14.83 7.58 -5.98
CA VAL A 121 14.59 8.85 -5.24
C VAL A 121 15.89 9.42 -4.69
N THR A 122 16.76 8.55 -4.15
CA THR A 122 18.09 8.94 -3.67
C THR A 122 18.97 9.46 -4.80
N ALA A 123 18.96 8.79 -5.98
CA ALA A 123 19.70 9.24 -7.15
C ALA A 123 19.21 10.59 -7.68
N TRP A 124 17.93 10.91 -7.57
CA TRP A 124 17.42 12.25 -7.87
C TRP A 124 17.91 13.33 -6.89
N GLY A 125 18.43 12.94 -5.72
CA GLY A 125 18.78 13.87 -4.66
C GLY A 125 17.57 14.43 -3.91
N LEU A 126 16.43 13.77 -3.99
CA LEU A 126 15.19 14.18 -3.30
C LEU A 126 15.05 13.48 -1.94
N PRO A 127 14.56 14.19 -0.91
CA PRO A 127 14.34 13.57 0.39
C PRO A 127 13.15 12.61 0.38
N ILE A 128 13.30 11.48 1.09
CA ILE A 128 12.19 10.59 1.45
C ILE A 128 11.54 11.17 2.72
N GLN A 129 10.20 11.21 2.75
CA GLN A 129 9.43 11.80 3.84
C GLN A 129 9.67 11.10 5.19
N CYS A 130 9.77 9.78 5.20
CA CYS A 130 10.13 9.03 6.40
C CYS A 130 11.62 9.23 6.70
N ALA A 131 11.93 9.74 7.89
CA ALA A 131 13.30 10.08 8.28
C ALA A 131 14.13 8.85 8.72
N ASP A 132 13.46 7.79 9.20
CA ASP A 132 14.13 6.59 9.71
C ASP A 132 14.05 5.45 8.68
N PRO A 133 15.18 5.04 8.08
CA PRO A 133 15.21 3.93 7.13
C PRO A 133 14.73 2.58 7.70
N GLN A 134 14.81 2.38 9.01
CA GLN A 134 14.42 1.12 9.65
C GLN A 134 12.90 0.89 9.63
N VAL A 135 12.12 1.97 9.49
CA VAL A 135 10.67 1.92 9.46
C VAL A 135 10.08 2.32 8.10
N TYR A 136 10.87 2.25 7.03
CA TYR A 136 10.37 2.49 5.68
C TYR A 136 9.27 1.50 5.31
N SER A 137 8.18 2.03 4.76
CA SER A 137 7.10 1.19 4.23
C SER A 137 7.60 0.34 3.04
N PRO A 138 7.29 -0.97 3.01
CA PRO A 138 7.62 -1.82 1.87
C PRO A 138 6.71 -1.59 0.64
N ILE A 139 5.67 -0.77 0.75
CA ILE A 139 4.62 -0.65 -0.27
C ILE A 139 4.44 0.77 -0.81
N LEU A 140 5.02 1.78 -0.15
CA LEU A 140 4.84 3.19 -0.50
C LEU A 140 6.10 3.99 -0.19
N THR A 141 6.50 4.86 -1.11
CA THR A 141 7.57 5.85 -0.89
C THR A 141 7.00 7.26 -1.03
N GLY A 142 7.07 8.06 0.03
CA GLY A 142 6.76 9.48 0.00
C GLY A 142 7.99 10.30 -0.39
N VAL A 143 7.88 11.08 -1.45
CA VAL A 143 8.97 11.88 -2.02
C VAL A 143 8.69 13.35 -1.78
N MET A 144 9.58 14.04 -1.05
CA MET A 144 9.47 15.46 -0.81
C MET A 144 9.99 16.24 -2.03
N THR A 145 9.24 17.27 -2.44
CA THR A 145 9.73 18.22 -3.45
C THR A 145 10.64 19.26 -2.82
N PRO A 146 11.56 19.85 -3.59
CA PRO A 146 12.35 20.99 -3.11
C PRO A 146 11.47 22.17 -2.65
N GLU A 147 12.02 23.02 -1.81
CA GLU A 147 11.33 24.23 -1.36
C GLU A 147 10.90 25.10 -2.55
N GLY A 148 9.68 25.61 -2.50
CA GLY A 148 9.09 26.42 -3.57
C GLY A 148 8.50 25.60 -4.74
N VAL A 149 8.67 24.27 -4.76
CA VAL A 149 8.09 23.39 -5.80
C VAL A 149 6.79 22.76 -5.29
N ASP A 150 5.67 23.05 -5.93
CA ASP A 150 4.38 22.43 -5.63
C ASP A 150 4.34 20.98 -6.16
N ALA A 151 4.30 20.03 -5.23
CA ALA A 151 4.23 18.58 -5.54
C ALA A 151 2.95 18.20 -6.31
N ASP A 152 1.84 18.90 -6.09
CA ASP A 152 0.59 18.61 -6.81
C ASP A 152 0.66 19.11 -8.26
N ALA A 153 1.33 20.25 -8.52
CA ALA A 153 1.63 20.70 -9.89
C ALA A 153 2.55 19.71 -10.62
N VAL A 154 3.61 19.21 -9.95
CA VAL A 154 4.50 18.17 -10.51
C VAL A 154 3.69 16.90 -10.87
N ARG A 155 2.83 16.41 -9.97
CA ARG A 155 1.95 15.26 -10.22
C ARG A 155 1.04 15.47 -11.43
N GLN A 156 0.49 16.68 -11.58
CA GLN A 156 -0.38 17.03 -12.70
C GLN A 156 0.38 16.95 -14.02
N VAL A 157 1.62 17.44 -14.09
CA VAL A 157 2.49 17.31 -15.27
C VAL A 157 2.74 15.84 -15.60
N ILE A 158 3.08 15.02 -14.59
CA ILE A 158 3.34 13.58 -14.76
C ILE A 158 2.09 12.86 -15.30
N TYR A 159 0.94 13.15 -14.72
CA TYR A 159 -0.32 12.56 -15.13
C TYR A 159 -0.70 12.93 -16.56
N GLN A 160 -0.68 14.22 -16.89
CA GLN A 160 -1.10 14.71 -18.20
C GLN A 160 -0.17 14.31 -19.36
N ARG A 161 1.13 14.14 -19.08
CA ARG A 161 2.12 13.86 -20.12
C ARG A 161 2.44 12.38 -20.29
N PHE A 162 2.27 11.59 -19.24
CA PHE A 162 2.73 10.20 -19.22
C PHE A 162 1.69 9.21 -18.70
N ASP A 163 0.44 9.63 -18.48
CA ASP A 163 -0.63 8.79 -17.90
C ASP A 163 -0.21 8.07 -16.59
N CYS A 164 0.74 8.65 -15.88
CA CYS A 164 1.26 8.08 -14.63
C CYS A 164 0.60 8.77 -13.44
N SER A 165 -0.26 8.04 -12.72
CA SER A 165 -0.97 8.54 -11.55
C SER A 165 -0.19 8.31 -10.27
N LEU A 166 0.11 9.38 -9.54
CA LEU A 166 0.81 9.35 -8.26
C LEU A 166 -0.08 9.85 -7.12
N GLY A 167 0.15 9.34 -5.90
CA GLY A 167 -0.55 9.79 -4.73
C GLY A 167 -0.16 11.23 -4.31
N THR A 168 -1.12 12.02 -3.80
CA THR A 168 -0.87 13.35 -3.21
C THR A 168 -0.35 13.25 -1.78
N GLY A 169 0.38 14.24 -1.31
CA GLY A 169 0.64 14.44 0.12
C GLY A 169 -0.65 14.77 0.87
N LEU A 170 -0.75 14.34 2.12
CA LEU A 170 -1.92 14.57 2.96
C LEU A 170 -1.54 15.42 4.19
N GLY A 171 -2.53 16.14 4.74
CA GLY A 171 -2.36 16.93 5.95
C GLY A 171 -1.18 17.92 5.85
N LYS A 172 -0.21 17.81 6.75
CA LYS A 172 0.94 18.71 6.85
C LYS A 172 1.91 18.68 5.64
N VAL A 173 1.84 17.64 4.81
CA VAL A 173 2.72 17.47 3.62
C VAL A 173 1.97 17.66 2.30
N LYS A 174 0.74 18.16 2.34
CA LYS A 174 -0.03 18.52 1.14
C LYS A 174 0.72 19.60 0.33
N GLY A 175 0.82 19.40 -0.99
CA GLY A 175 1.55 20.28 -1.89
C GLY A 175 3.08 20.24 -1.75
N ARG A 176 3.61 19.45 -0.80
CA ARG A 176 5.06 19.33 -0.54
C ARG A 176 5.61 17.94 -0.81
N MET A 177 4.72 16.97 -1.05
CA MET A 177 5.07 15.56 -1.22
C MET A 177 4.18 14.92 -2.27
N PHE A 178 4.74 14.03 -3.06
CA PHE A 178 3.99 13.04 -3.82
C PHE A 178 4.35 11.63 -3.35
N ARG A 179 3.47 10.66 -3.67
CA ARG A 179 3.64 9.28 -3.22
C ARG A 179 3.74 8.33 -4.41
N MET A 180 4.75 7.46 -4.37
CA MET A 180 4.98 6.38 -5.32
C MET A 180 4.56 5.06 -4.68
N GLY A 181 3.52 4.42 -5.21
CA GLY A 181 3.06 3.09 -4.78
C GLY A 181 3.84 2.00 -5.50
N HIS A 182 4.25 0.97 -4.77
CA HIS A 182 4.95 -0.19 -5.31
C HIS A 182 4.44 -1.46 -4.61
N LEU A 183 3.16 -1.80 -4.88
CA LEU A 183 2.45 -2.89 -4.22
C LEU A 183 1.51 -3.63 -5.18
N GLY A 184 1.03 -4.78 -4.73
CA GLY A 184 0.07 -5.60 -5.45
C GLY A 184 0.69 -6.42 -6.58
N ASP A 185 -0.05 -6.60 -7.67
CA ASP A 185 0.41 -7.33 -8.86
C ASP A 185 1.16 -6.40 -9.82
N SER A 186 2.28 -5.88 -9.35
CA SER A 186 3.22 -5.09 -10.12
C SER A 186 4.40 -5.95 -10.59
N ASN A 187 5.27 -5.40 -11.42
CA ASN A 187 6.52 -6.02 -11.81
C ASN A 187 7.64 -4.97 -11.96
N ASP A 188 8.86 -5.45 -12.17
CA ASP A 188 10.04 -4.58 -12.28
C ASP A 188 9.90 -3.54 -13.40
N LEU A 189 9.37 -3.95 -14.56
CA LEU A 189 9.24 -3.06 -15.71
C LEU A 189 8.18 -1.98 -15.48
N THR A 190 7.06 -2.31 -14.83
CA THR A 190 6.04 -1.30 -14.47
C THR A 190 6.59 -0.27 -13.48
N LEU A 191 7.44 -0.69 -12.55
CA LEU A 191 8.08 0.24 -11.60
C LEU A 191 9.16 1.09 -12.27
N VAL A 192 9.94 0.52 -13.19
CA VAL A 192 10.88 1.30 -14.01
C VAL A 192 10.13 2.34 -14.84
N ALA A 193 9.01 1.96 -15.47
CA ALA A 193 8.17 2.89 -16.24
C ALA A 193 7.61 4.01 -15.36
N MET A 194 7.13 3.71 -14.16
CA MET A 194 6.67 4.71 -13.18
C MET A 194 7.81 5.68 -12.81
N VAL A 195 9.01 5.17 -12.52
CA VAL A 195 10.17 6.00 -12.18
C VAL A 195 10.57 6.87 -13.37
N ALA A 196 10.54 6.33 -14.60
CA ALA A 196 10.82 7.10 -15.82
C ALA A 196 9.81 8.24 -16.03
N GLY A 197 8.52 7.97 -15.86
CA GLY A 197 7.47 8.98 -15.92
C GLY A 197 7.67 10.09 -14.87
N CYS A 198 8.03 9.69 -13.63
CA CYS A 198 8.36 10.65 -12.56
C CYS A 198 9.58 11.50 -12.92
N GLU A 199 10.68 10.88 -13.37
CA GLU A 199 11.91 11.60 -13.73
C GLU A 199 11.69 12.63 -14.85
N MET A 200 10.99 12.22 -15.91
CA MET A 200 10.63 13.11 -17.01
C MET A 200 9.72 14.26 -16.55
N GLY A 201 8.71 13.96 -15.72
CA GLY A 201 7.79 14.97 -15.22
C GLY A 201 8.44 15.95 -14.25
N LEU A 202 9.33 15.50 -13.37
CA LEU A 202 10.14 16.36 -12.50
C LEU A 202 11.00 17.33 -13.33
N LYS A 203 11.67 16.84 -14.36
CA LYS A 203 12.46 17.67 -15.30
C LYS A 203 11.59 18.71 -16.01
N LEU A 204 10.41 18.31 -16.52
CA LEU A 204 9.46 19.22 -17.18
C LEU A 204 8.90 20.28 -16.21
N ALA A 205 8.76 19.94 -14.94
CA ALA A 205 8.37 20.88 -13.89
C ALA A 205 9.53 21.77 -13.41
N GLY A 206 10.71 21.68 -14.03
CA GLY A 206 11.87 22.51 -13.72
C GLY A 206 12.67 22.05 -12.48
N VAL A 207 12.40 20.85 -11.94
CA VAL A 207 13.13 20.30 -10.80
C VAL A 207 14.52 19.84 -11.28
N LYS A 208 15.55 20.35 -10.64
CA LYS A 208 16.94 19.90 -10.88
C LYS A 208 17.17 18.59 -10.14
N LEU A 209 17.53 17.55 -10.87
CA LEU A 209 17.87 16.24 -10.34
C LEU A 209 19.38 16.04 -10.28
N ALA A 210 19.88 15.40 -9.24
CA ALA A 210 21.30 15.12 -9.04
C ALA A 210 21.82 14.02 -9.99
N GLY A 211 20.96 13.05 -10.34
CA GLY A 211 21.29 11.94 -11.21
C GLY A 211 20.05 11.27 -11.79
N SER A 212 20.23 10.13 -12.45
CA SER A 212 19.13 9.37 -13.04
C SER A 212 18.61 8.30 -12.09
N GLY A 213 17.36 8.45 -11.68
CA GLY A 213 16.64 7.44 -10.91
C GLY A 213 16.29 6.23 -11.77
N VAL A 214 16.08 6.43 -13.07
CA VAL A 214 15.84 5.32 -14.01
C VAL A 214 17.03 4.38 -14.04
N GLN A 215 18.24 4.91 -14.13
CA GLN A 215 19.45 4.07 -14.10
C GLN A 215 19.57 3.36 -12.75
N ALA A 216 19.36 4.08 -11.63
CA ALA A 216 19.48 3.53 -10.29
C ALA A 216 18.51 2.37 -10.01
N ILE A 217 17.23 2.47 -10.43
CA ILE A 217 16.27 1.39 -10.25
C ILE A 217 16.61 0.19 -11.14
N MET A 218 17.06 0.41 -12.38
CA MET A 218 17.47 -0.67 -13.28
C MET A 218 18.70 -1.41 -12.74
N ASP A 219 19.69 -0.70 -12.23
CA ASP A 219 20.89 -1.30 -11.61
C ASP A 219 20.49 -2.12 -10.38
N HIS A 220 19.60 -1.59 -9.53
CA HIS A 220 19.09 -2.31 -8.37
C HIS A 220 18.37 -3.61 -8.76
N PHE A 221 17.46 -3.56 -9.70
CA PHE A 221 16.71 -4.76 -10.13
C PHE A 221 17.60 -5.78 -10.83
N SER A 222 18.55 -5.32 -11.65
CA SER A 222 19.52 -6.21 -12.31
C SER A 222 20.40 -6.93 -11.30
N ALA A 223 20.89 -6.22 -10.27
CA ALA A 223 21.72 -6.80 -9.21
C ALA A 223 20.96 -7.81 -8.32
N HIS A 224 19.62 -7.67 -8.21
CA HIS A 224 18.76 -8.49 -7.37
C HIS A 224 17.80 -9.39 -8.16
N ALA A 225 18.07 -9.66 -9.42
CA ALA A 225 17.25 -10.53 -10.27
C ALA A 225 17.48 -12.03 -10.00
N ALA A 226 18.57 -12.41 -9.40
CA ALA A 226 18.90 -13.82 -9.11
C ALA A 226 17.94 -14.36 -8.02
N GLY A 227 17.17 -15.39 -8.36
CA GLY A 227 16.22 -16.06 -7.44
C GLY A 227 14.72 -15.80 -7.74
N LEU A 228 14.42 -14.97 -8.72
CA LEU A 228 13.04 -14.74 -9.20
C LEU A 228 12.66 -15.78 -10.28
N LYS A 229 12.34 -17.01 -9.87
CA LYS A 229 11.66 -18.01 -10.72
C LYS A 229 10.49 -18.59 -9.96
#